data_46f74333930b64db0c910fd27abd06df
#
_entry.id   46f74333930b64db0c910fd27abd06df
#
_cell.length_a   1.000
_cell.length_b   1.000
_cell.length_c   1.000
_cell.angle_alpha   90.00
_cell.angle_beta   90.00
_cell.angle_gamma   90.00
#
_symmetry.space_group_name_H-M   'P 1'
#
loop_
_entity.id
_entity.type
_entity.pdbx_description
1 polymer ?
#
loop_
_entity_poly.entity_id
_entity_poly.type
_entity_poly.pdbx_seq_one_letter_code
_entity_poly.pdbx_strand_id
1 'polypeptide(L)'
;MRMNPDMDDDEKGKLFVGGLSWETSQENLQRYFSRYGDVIDCVVMKNSESGRSRGFGFVTFAEPALVNVVLQNGPHQLDGRTIDPKPCNPRTLQKP
;
A
#
# COMPACT_ATOMS: atom_id res chain seq x y z
N MET A 1 -17.72 -13.91 16.19
CA MET A 1 -17.25 -13.74 16.06
C MET A 1 -16.31 -13.64 15.75
N ARG A 2 -15.86 -13.64 15.67
CA ARG A 2 -14.99 -13.61 15.33
C ARG A 2 -14.50 -12.54 14.78
N MET A 3 -14.53 -11.60 14.87
CA MET A 3 -14.19 -10.55 14.26
C MET A 3 -12.80 -10.15 14.30
N ASN A 4 -12.08 -10.29 15.28
CA ASN A 4 -10.71 -9.91 15.39
C ASN A 4 -9.83 -10.63 14.40
N PRO A 5 -10.02 -11.90 14.18
CA PRO A 5 -9.25 -12.58 13.15
C PRO A 5 -9.49 -11.99 11.79
N ASP A 6 -10.70 -11.54 11.55
CA ASP A 6 -11.00 -10.95 10.27
C ASP A 6 -10.21 -9.69 10.03
N MET A 7 -10.04 -8.89 11.06
CA MET A 7 -9.27 -7.67 10.91
C MET A 7 -7.82 -7.97 10.62
N ASP A 8 -7.28 -8.99 11.25
CA ASP A 8 -5.91 -9.37 11.02
C ASP A 8 -5.72 -9.82 9.59
N ASP A 9 -6.67 -10.57 9.07
CA ASP A 9 -6.59 -11.03 7.71
C ASP A 9 -6.63 -9.87 6.73
N ASP A 10 -7.46 -8.88 7.03
CA ASP A 10 -7.54 -7.72 6.16
C ASP A 10 -6.21 -7.00 6.09
N GLU A 11 -5.49 -6.96 7.20
CA GLU A 11 -4.23 -6.23 7.21
C GLU A 11 -3.09 -7.01 6.56
N LYS A 12 -3.20 -8.31 6.47
CA LYS A 12 -2.10 -9.11 5.97
C LYS A 12 -1.73 -8.81 4.54
N GLY A 13 -2.70 -8.51 3.71
CA GLY A 13 -2.43 -8.20 2.32
C GLY A 13 -2.28 -6.72 2.04
N LYS A 14 -2.23 -5.92 3.09
CA LYS A 14 -2.24 -4.47 2.94
C LYS A 14 -0.83 -3.92 3.00
N LEU A 15 -0.56 -3.01 2.10
CA LEU A 15 0.76 -2.43 1.95
C LEU A 15 0.65 -0.92 2.09
N PHE A 16 1.46 -0.36 2.98
CA PHE A 16 1.60 1.09 3.07
C PHE A 16 2.63 1.52 2.04
N VAL A 17 2.34 2.57 1.30
CA VAL A 17 3.28 3.08 0.31
C VAL A 17 3.52 4.55 0.58
N GLY A 18 4.74 4.87 1.00
CA GLY A 18 5.13 6.25 1.26
C GLY A 18 5.95 6.81 0.11
N GLY A 19 6.28 8.08 0.20
CA GLY A 19 7.13 8.72 -0.78
C GLY A 19 6.47 8.98 -2.12
N LEU A 20 5.15 8.97 -2.17
CA LEU A 20 4.44 9.19 -3.41
C LEU A 20 4.57 10.64 -3.86
N SER A 21 4.62 10.83 -5.18
CA SER A 21 4.52 12.16 -5.76
C SER A 21 3.15 12.75 -5.44
N TRP A 22 3.10 14.06 -5.26
CA TRP A 22 1.82 14.71 -5.04
C TRP A 22 0.91 14.57 -6.27
N GLU A 23 1.47 14.19 -7.41
CA GLU A 23 0.71 13.97 -8.63
C GLU A 23 0.22 12.54 -8.79
N THR A 24 0.69 11.63 -7.96
CA THR A 24 0.35 10.22 -8.13
C THR A 24 -1.13 10.00 -7.88
N SER A 25 -1.81 9.45 -8.87
CA SER A 25 -3.21 9.13 -8.76
C SER A 25 -3.40 7.73 -8.21
N GLN A 26 -4.61 7.48 -7.71
CA GLN A 26 -4.96 6.16 -7.23
C GLN A 26 -4.83 5.14 -8.35
N GLU A 27 -5.23 5.53 -9.55
CA GLU A 27 -5.16 4.64 -10.69
C GLU A 27 -3.71 4.27 -11.02
N ASN A 28 -2.81 5.25 -10.97
CA ASN A 28 -1.41 4.98 -11.26
C ASN A 28 -0.81 4.07 -10.21
N LEU A 29 -1.16 4.29 -8.95
CA LEU A 29 -0.67 3.45 -7.87
C LEU A 29 -1.15 2.01 -8.05
N GLN A 30 -2.42 1.85 -8.35
CA GLN A 30 -2.97 0.52 -8.55
C GLN A 30 -2.31 -0.17 -9.74
N ARG A 31 -2.13 0.56 -10.82
CA ARG A 31 -1.54 -0.01 -12.03
C ARG A 31 -0.11 -0.47 -11.78
N TYR A 32 0.63 0.31 -11.03
CA TYR A 32 2.01 -0.05 -10.74
C TYR A 32 2.07 -1.38 -9.98
N PHE A 33 1.29 -1.50 -8.94
CA PHE A 33 1.37 -2.71 -8.11
C PHE A 33 0.61 -3.89 -8.70
N SER A 34 -0.24 -3.66 -9.69
CA SER A 34 -0.92 -4.76 -10.36
C SER A 34 0.05 -5.67 -11.09
N ARG A 35 1.26 -5.21 -11.35
CA ARG A 35 2.27 -6.05 -11.96
C ARG A 35 2.67 -7.23 -11.10
N TYR A 36 2.41 -7.12 -9.80
CA TYR A 36 2.76 -8.19 -8.88
C TYR A 36 1.61 -9.16 -8.63
N GLY A 37 0.39 -8.74 -8.91
CA GLY A 37 -0.77 -9.58 -8.72
C GLY A 37 -2.02 -8.74 -8.56
N ASP A 38 -3.11 -9.40 -8.18
CA ASP A 38 -4.39 -8.72 -8.09
C ASP A 38 -4.44 -7.74 -6.94
N VAL A 39 -4.76 -6.51 -7.24
CA VAL A 39 -4.98 -5.47 -6.26
C VAL A 39 -6.48 -5.36 -6.05
N ILE A 40 -6.93 -5.62 -4.83
CA ILE A 40 -8.36 -5.58 -4.54
C ILE A 40 -8.78 -4.26 -3.93
N ASP A 41 -7.83 -3.45 -3.48
CA ASP A 41 -8.15 -2.15 -2.93
C ASP A 41 -6.93 -1.26 -3.06
N CYS A 42 -7.17 0.01 -3.30
CA CYS A 42 -6.09 0.95 -3.48
C CYS A 42 -6.59 2.34 -3.14
N VAL A 43 -5.87 3.05 -2.30
CA VAL A 43 -6.25 4.41 -1.96
C VAL A 43 -5.01 5.28 -1.85
N VAL A 44 -5.09 6.49 -2.36
CA VAL A 44 -4.07 7.51 -2.18
C VAL A 44 -4.65 8.53 -1.21
N MET A 45 -3.94 8.77 -0.12
CA MET A 45 -4.41 9.74 0.86
C MET A 45 -4.21 11.13 0.30
N LYS A 46 -5.24 11.93 0.38
CA LYS A 46 -5.22 13.25 -0.23
C LYS A 46 -5.46 14.33 0.81
N ASN A 47 -4.86 15.48 0.53
CA ASN A 47 -5.09 16.65 1.34
C ASN A 47 -6.47 17.21 1.00
N SER A 48 -7.31 17.42 2.00
CA SER A 48 -8.67 17.83 1.73
C SER A 48 -8.75 19.24 1.14
N GLU A 49 -7.75 20.06 1.37
CA GLU A 49 -7.77 21.41 0.86
C GLU A 49 -7.28 21.51 -0.56
N SER A 50 -6.21 20.80 -0.89
CA SER A 50 -5.63 20.90 -2.21
C SER A 50 -6.09 19.81 -3.16
N GLY A 51 -6.59 18.71 -2.63
CA GLY A 51 -6.98 17.56 -3.44
C GLY A 51 -5.80 16.76 -3.94
N ARG A 52 -4.60 17.08 -3.49
CA ARG A 52 -3.40 16.39 -3.94
C ARG A 52 -2.99 15.34 -2.96
N SER A 53 -2.18 14.39 -3.43
CA SER A 53 -1.67 13.33 -2.59
C SER A 53 -0.89 13.89 -1.42
N ARG A 54 -1.05 13.27 -0.25
CA ARG A 54 -0.27 13.63 0.93
C ARG A 54 1.07 12.91 0.94
N GLY A 55 1.39 12.19 -0.11
CA GLY A 55 2.65 11.51 -0.21
C GLY A 55 2.61 10.06 0.19
N PHE A 56 1.44 9.53 0.50
CA PHE A 56 1.34 8.12 0.85
C PHE A 56 -0.04 7.57 0.51
N GLY A 57 -0.10 6.26 0.45
CA GLY A 57 -1.35 5.57 0.18
C GLY A 57 -1.26 4.13 0.64
N PHE A 58 -2.27 3.36 0.30
CA PHE A 58 -2.35 1.96 0.68
C PHE A 58 -2.78 1.12 -0.51
N VAL A 59 -2.21 -0.06 -0.59
CA VAL A 59 -2.57 -1.04 -1.62
C VAL A 59 -2.86 -2.34 -0.91
N THR A 60 -3.98 -2.98 -1.25
CA THR A 60 -4.31 -4.28 -0.68
C THR A 60 -4.34 -5.31 -1.79
N PHE A 61 -3.55 -6.36 -1.63
CA PHE A 61 -3.50 -7.45 -2.58
C PHE A 61 -4.46 -8.56 -2.18
N ALA A 62 -4.96 -9.28 -3.18
CA ALA A 62 -5.77 -10.46 -2.90
C ALA A 62 -4.94 -11.52 -2.21
N GLU A 63 -3.65 -11.60 -2.54
CA GLU A 63 -2.74 -12.58 -1.95
C GLU A 63 -1.80 -11.90 -0.97
N PRO A 64 -1.89 -12.20 0.33
CA PRO A 64 -1.01 -11.56 1.29
C PRO A 64 0.48 -11.77 1.01
N ALA A 65 0.83 -12.89 0.39
CA ALA A 65 2.23 -13.16 0.10
C ALA A 65 2.83 -12.14 -0.85
N LEU A 66 2.01 -11.43 -1.62
CA LEU A 66 2.53 -10.45 -2.56
C LEU A 66 3.16 -9.26 -1.87
N VAL A 67 2.78 -9.00 -0.62
CA VAL A 67 3.43 -7.93 0.13
C VAL A 67 4.93 -8.21 0.23
N ASN A 68 5.31 -9.43 0.56
CA ASN A 68 6.72 -9.78 0.64
C ASN A 68 7.39 -9.71 -0.72
N VAL A 69 6.69 -10.10 -1.76
CA VAL A 69 7.25 -10.03 -3.11
C VAL A 69 7.61 -8.59 -3.45
N VAL A 70 6.71 -7.66 -3.14
CA VAL A 70 6.97 -6.26 -3.40
C VAL A 70 8.20 -5.79 -2.62
N LEU A 71 8.26 -6.15 -1.34
CA LEU A 71 9.35 -5.68 -0.50
C LEU A 71 10.69 -6.22 -0.95
N GLN A 72 10.72 -7.41 -1.52
CA GLN A 72 11.96 -8.02 -1.96
C GLN A 72 12.42 -7.51 -3.31
N ASN A 73 11.55 -6.83 -4.02
CA ASN A 73 11.86 -6.33 -5.35
C ASN A 73 12.18 -4.85 -5.38
N GLY A 74 12.36 -4.24 -4.23
CA GLY A 74 12.70 -2.82 -4.18
C GLY A 74 14.11 -2.56 -4.65
N PRO A 75 14.48 -1.31 -4.81
CA PRO A 75 13.63 -0.14 -4.64
C PRO A 75 12.60 0.03 -5.75
N HIS A 76 11.55 0.76 -5.45
CA HIS A 76 10.48 1.00 -6.42
C HIS A 76 10.41 2.47 -6.77
N GLN A 77 10.04 2.76 -8.00
CA GLN A 77 9.86 4.12 -8.44
C GLN A 77 8.52 4.27 -9.14
N LEU A 78 7.87 5.39 -8.89
CA LEU A 78 6.59 5.69 -9.50
C LEU A 78 6.50 7.19 -9.71
N ASP A 79 6.12 7.59 -10.92
CA ASP A 79 6.00 9.00 -11.28
C ASP A 79 7.27 9.78 -10.97
N GLY A 80 8.41 9.15 -11.21
CA GLY A 80 9.69 9.82 -11.06
C GLY A 80 10.21 9.93 -9.64
N ARG A 81 9.57 9.27 -8.68
CA ARG A 81 10.00 9.30 -7.29
C ARG A 81 10.21 7.91 -6.78
N THR A 82 11.19 7.78 -5.89
CA THR A 82 11.39 6.52 -5.20
C THR A 82 10.32 6.40 -4.12
N ILE A 83 9.51 5.36 -4.21
CA ILE A 83 8.46 5.13 -3.22
C ILE A 83 8.94 4.13 -2.19
N ASP A 84 8.27 4.12 -1.04
CA ASP A 84 8.71 3.35 0.10
C ASP A 84 7.59 2.45 0.59
N PRO A 85 7.45 1.25 0.00
CA PRO A 85 6.40 0.33 0.44
C PRO A 85 6.81 -0.38 1.72
N LYS A 86 5.85 -0.54 2.63
CA LYS A 86 6.07 -1.21 3.90
C LYS A 86 4.85 -2.04 4.22
N PRO A 87 5.03 -3.16 4.93
CA PRO A 87 3.88 -3.95 5.32
C PRO A 87 3.00 -3.16 6.27
N CYS A 88 1.71 -3.22 6.04
CA CYS A 88 0.75 -2.55 6.90
C CYS A 88 0.18 -3.58 7.84
N ASN A 89 0.86 -3.78 8.96
CA ASN A 89 0.48 -4.79 9.91
C ASN A 89 0.63 -4.23 11.32
N PRO A 90 -0.42 -3.58 11.83
CA PRO A 90 -0.30 -2.89 13.12
C PRO A 90 0.11 -3.80 14.26
N ARG A 91 -0.33 -5.05 14.24
CA ARG A 91 0.06 -5.94 15.30
C ARG A 91 1.53 -6.16 15.34
N THR A 92 2.13 -6.39 14.19
CA THR A 92 3.56 -6.60 14.12
C THR A 92 4.31 -5.36 14.56
N LEU A 93 3.83 -4.20 14.17
CA LEU A 93 4.49 -2.97 14.52
C LEU A 93 4.43 -2.68 16.00
N GLN A 94 3.41 -3.17 16.67
CA GLN A 94 3.26 -2.92 18.09
C GLN A 94 4.07 -3.84 18.94
N LYS A 95 4.56 -4.90 18.39
CA LYS A 95 5.34 -5.81 19.17
C LYS A 95 6.68 -5.23 19.47
N PRO A 96 7.14 -5.34 20.69
CA PRO A 96 8.42 -4.80 21.05
C PRO A 96 9.56 -5.55 20.42
#